data_8d5985b1d0ac4c86f93b41c503c972aa
#
_entry.id   8d5985b1d0ac4c86f93b41c503c972aa
#
_cell.length_a   1.000
_cell.length_b   1.000
_cell.length_c   1.000
_cell.angle_alpha   90.00
_cell.angle_beta   90.00
_cell.angle_gamma   90.00
#
_symmetry.space_group_name_H-M   'P 1'
#
loop_
_entity.id
_entity.type
_entity.pdbx_description
1 polymer ?
#
loop_
_entity_poly.entity_id
_entity_poly.type
_entity_poly.pdbx_seq_one_letter_code
_entity_poly.pdbx_strand_id
1 'polypeptide(L)'
;MGDLVVKNIDQQLFVINKIFLEDYLMCVATSEMGAKCPQSLLEAQTIVARSWILAAKEKKHQNLKLDACNDDCCQRYQGISNVVLSSVQAAQNTRGKVLIHGDTICDARYSKNCGGISEKGNNVWDINFQPYLDSIIDSENTDTIDLSKEEHFKEWLLNKQNSFCGPEYINEAYLGQYLGNVDEKGEYYRWEISYTNSELVKIIYEKSGKQFSKIIMIHPIERGASGRILTMKIIGKDGNGNDTSLNINSEYEIRRILHKKFLYSSAFIIETNSKHNNEDFFTLKGAGWGHGAGLCQIGALGMSLAGKTTEEIVFHYYKKTKLKDIYE
;
A
#
# COMPACT_ATOMS: atom_id res chain seq x y z
N MET A 1 -10.57 26.27 3.64
CA MET A 1 -11.44 25.42 4.48
C MET A 1 -10.77 25.20 5.82
N GLY A 2 -11.52 25.33 6.91
CA GLY A 2 -11.04 25.13 8.26
C GLY A 2 -10.27 26.31 8.87
N ASP A 3 -9.83 26.13 10.11
CA ASP A 3 -9.09 27.11 10.89
C ASP A 3 -7.62 26.71 10.94
N LEU A 4 -6.73 27.66 10.70
CA LEU A 4 -5.28 27.45 10.83
C LEU A 4 -4.87 27.70 12.29
N VAL A 5 -4.29 26.67 12.92
CA VAL A 5 -3.76 26.75 14.28
C VAL A 5 -2.27 26.52 14.24
N VAL A 6 -1.50 27.44 14.84
CA VAL A 6 -0.04 27.30 14.99
C VAL A 6 0.25 26.98 16.44
N LYS A 7 0.96 25.87 16.69
CA LYS A 7 1.41 25.45 18.02
C LYS A 7 2.93 25.37 18.07
N ASN A 8 3.52 25.84 19.16
CA ASN A 8 4.90 25.54 19.49
C ASN A 8 4.93 24.35 20.45
N ILE A 9 5.53 23.25 20.01
CA ILE A 9 5.71 22.01 20.79
C ILE A 9 7.19 21.65 20.72
N ASP A 10 7.85 21.56 21.87
CA ASP A 10 9.29 21.22 21.97
C ASP A 10 10.18 22.09 21.07
N GLN A 11 9.94 23.41 21.05
CA GLN A 11 10.64 24.40 20.23
C GLN A 11 10.46 24.22 18.70
N GLN A 12 9.51 23.42 18.27
CA GLN A 12 9.13 23.26 16.87
C GLN A 12 7.74 23.85 16.62
N LEU A 13 7.60 24.53 15.48
CA LEU A 13 6.31 25.08 15.07
C LEU A 13 5.53 24.04 14.25
N PHE A 14 4.36 23.69 14.77
CA PHE A 14 3.38 22.84 14.07
C PHE A 14 2.27 23.69 13.50
N VAL A 15 2.02 23.55 12.20
CA VAL A 15 0.92 24.18 11.49
C VAL A 15 -0.19 23.14 11.36
N ILE A 16 -1.34 23.39 11.98
CA ILE A 16 -2.46 22.45 12.08
C ILE A 16 -3.68 23.07 11.39
N ASN A 17 -4.30 22.30 10.50
CA ASN A 17 -5.59 22.64 9.93
C ASN A 17 -6.72 21.96 10.73
N LYS A 18 -7.57 22.74 11.37
CA LYS A 18 -8.79 22.26 12.04
C LYS A 18 -9.95 22.39 11.06
N ILE A 19 -10.40 21.27 10.52
CA ILE A 19 -11.34 21.20 9.41
C ILE A 19 -12.48 20.23 9.72
N PHE A 20 -13.69 20.48 9.17
CA PHE A 20 -14.78 19.51 9.25
C PHE A 20 -14.45 18.24 8.45
N LEU A 21 -14.93 17.10 8.92
CA LEU A 21 -14.65 15.80 8.34
C LEU A 21 -14.99 15.73 6.84
N GLU A 22 -16.18 16.20 6.45
CA GLU A 22 -16.61 16.14 5.05
C GLU A 22 -15.79 17.06 4.14
N ASP A 23 -15.38 18.24 4.63
CA ASP A 23 -14.47 19.14 3.92
C ASP A 23 -13.05 18.54 3.77
N TYR A 24 -12.58 17.83 4.80
CA TYR A 24 -11.34 17.09 4.76
C TYR A 24 -11.39 16.00 3.68
N LEU A 25 -12.48 15.23 3.62
CA LEU A 25 -12.64 14.12 2.69
C LEU A 25 -12.73 14.56 1.21
N MET A 26 -13.33 15.72 0.93
CA MET A 26 -13.27 16.32 -0.41
C MET A 26 -11.83 16.51 -0.89
N CYS A 27 -10.93 16.87 0.02
CA CYS A 27 -9.51 17.08 -0.29
C CYS A 27 -8.76 15.74 -0.42
N VAL A 28 -9.05 14.77 0.47
CA VAL A 28 -8.36 13.47 0.49
C VAL A 28 -8.62 12.67 -0.77
N ALA A 29 -9.87 12.61 -1.26
CA ALA A 29 -10.24 11.79 -2.42
C ALA A 29 -9.34 12.05 -3.63
N THR A 30 -9.04 13.32 -3.92
CA THR A 30 -8.19 13.72 -5.06
C THR A 30 -6.73 14.01 -4.69
N SER A 31 -6.38 13.92 -3.41
CA SER A 31 -4.98 13.85 -2.97
C SER A 31 -4.45 12.41 -3.01
N GLU A 32 -5.30 11.40 -2.85
CA GLU A 32 -4.98 9.98 -2.91
C GLU A 32 -5.01 9.43 -4.34
N MET A 33 -6.04 9.85 -5.11
CA MET A 33 -6.23 9.47 -6.50
C MET A 33 -6.51 10.74 -7.33
N GLY A 34 -6.09 10.75 -8.59
CA GLY A 34 -6.22 11.95 -9.42
C GLY A 34 -7.67 12.36 -9.72
N ALA A 35 -7.84 13.64 -10.03
CA ALA A 35 -9.14 14.26 -10.31
C ALA A 35 -9.92 13.68 -11.51
N LYS A 36 -9.24 12.93 -12.41
CA LYS A 36 -9.85 12.28 -13.57
C LYS A 36 -10.41 10.89 -13.28
N CYS A 37 -10.33 10.43 -12.04
CA CYS A 37 -10.91 9.15 -11.64
C CYS A 37 -12.43 9.17 -11.81
N PRO A 38 -13.04 8.02 -12.21
CA PRO A 38 -14.49 7.89 -12.28
C PRO A 38 -15.15 8.12 -10.91
N GLN A 39 -16.41 8.57 -10.94
CA GLN A 39 -17.17 8.94 -9.76
C GLN A 39 -17.29 7.81 -8.73
N SER A 40 -17.55 6.56 -9.19
CA SER A 40 -17.70 5.41 -8.28
C SER A 40 -16.41 5.08 -7.51
N LEU A 41 -15.23 5.30 -8.11
CA LEU A 41 -13.97 5.18 -7.38
C LEU A 41 -13.81 6.29 -6.34
N LEU A 42 -14.05 7.56 -6.70
CA LEU A 42 -13.91 8.68 -5.76
C LEU A 42 -14.86 8.53 -4.56
N GLU A 43 -16.07 8.04 -4.79
CA GLU A 43 -17.05 7.73 -3.74
C GLU A 43 -16.56 6.58 -2.85
N ALA A 44 -16.08 5.47 -3.45
CA ALA A 44 -15.53 4.34 -2.70
C ALA A 44 -14.33 4.78 -1.84
N GLN A 45 -13.39 5.53 -2.42
CA GLN A 45 -12.23 6.08 -1.69
C GLN A 45 -12.67 6.99 -0.54
N THR A 46 -13.71 7.81 -0.74
CA THR A 46 -14.24 8.71 0.28
C THR A 46 -14.86 7.95 1.45
N ILE A 47 -15.67 6.90 1.19
CA ILE A 47 -16.25 6.03 2.24
C ILE A 47 -15.13 5.35 3.04
N VAL A 48 -14.13 4.82 2.34
CA VAL A 48 -13.00 4.12 2.94
C VAL A 48 -12.15 5.08 3.79
N ALA A 49 -11.82 6.25 3.26
CA ALA A 49 -11.08 7.28 3.98
C ALA A 49 -11.81 7.78 5.23
N ARG A 50 -13.15 7.95 5.14
CA ARG A 50 -13.99 8.33 6.29
C ARG A 50 -13.99 7.26 7.37
N SER A 51 -14.12 5.99 6.97
CA SER A 51 -14.10 4.87 7.90
C SER A 51 -12.74 4.77 8.60
N TRP A 52 -11.65 4.91 7.84
CA TRP A 52 -10.30 4.87 8.41
C TRP A 52 -10.05 5.98 9.43
N ILE A 53 -10.31 7.24 9.09
CA ILE A 53 -10.01 8.37 10.00
C ILE A 53 -10.80 8.29 11.32
N LEU A 54 -12.01 7.72 11.28
CA LEU A 54 -12.86 7.55 12.45
C LEU A 54 -12.48 6.33 13.31
N ALA A 55 -11.95 5.27 12.70
CA ALA A 55 -11.73 3.98 13.35
C ALA A 55 -10.27 3.64 13.62
N ALA A 56 -9.30 4.24 12.88
CA ALA A 56 -7.90 3.88 12.97
C ALA A 56 -7.38 3.91 14.41
N LYS A 57 -7.00 2.74 14.92
CA LYS A 57 -6.48 2.59 16.30
C LYS A 57 -5.03 3.04 16.40
N GLU A 58 -4.26 2.86 15.33
CA GLU A 58 -2.89 3.27 15.23
C GLU A 58 -2.80 4.77 14.91
N LYS A 59 -2.99 5.60 15.93
CA LYS A 59 -2.86 7.05 15.80
C LYS A 59 -1.41 7.46 16.02
N LYS A 60 -0.64 7.53 14.95
CA LYS A 60 0.81 7.86 14.98
C LYS A 60 1.13 9.23 15.58
N HIS A 61 0.16 10.13 15.66
CA HIS A 61 0.35 11.51 16.12
C HIS A 61 -0.46 11.84 17.39
N GLN A 62 -0.77 10.85 18.22
CA GLN A 62 -1.53 11.04 19.47
C GLN A 62 -0.81 11.98 20.46
N ASN A 63 0.52 11.91 20.51
CA ASN A 63 1.34 12.81 21.33
C ASN A 63 1.14 14.29 20.97
N LEU A 64 0.82 14.59 19.70
CA LEU A 64 0.51 15.93 19.20
C LEU A 64 -0.97 16.29 19.28
N LYS A 65 -1.83 15.34 19.69
CA LYS A 65 -3.31 15.46 19.67
C LYS A 65 -3.84 15.81 18.28
N LEU A 66 -3.32 15.13 17.26
CA LEU A 66 -3.76 15.24 15.87
C LEU A 66 -4.45 13.93 15.46
N ASP A 67 -5.48 14.06 14.63
CA ASP A 67 -6.19 12.90 14.08
C ASP A 67 -5.40 12.26 12.93
N ALA A 68 -4.73 13.05 12.11
CA ALA A 68 -3.87 12.62 11.02
C ALA A 68 -2.82 13.69 10.67
N CYS A 69 -1.75 13.28 10.00
CA CYS A 69 -0.86 14.21 9.28
C CYS A 69 -1.30 14.32 7.81
N ASN A 70 -0.57 15.12 7.04
CA ASN A 70 -0.84 15.36 5.63
C ASN A 70 -0.05 14.46 4.67
N ASP A 71 0.60 13.41 5.16
CA ASP A 71 1.52 12.56 4.42
C ASP A 71 1.07 11.09 4.41
N ASP A 72 1.73 10.26 3.61
CA ASP A 72 1.45 8.84 3.35
C ASP A 72 1.44 7.95 4.60
N CYS A 73 2.01 8.44 5.73
CA CYS A 73 1.93 7.70 6.99
C CYS A 73 0.52 7.71 7.61
N CYS A 74 -0.36 8.60 7.16
CA CYS A 74 -1.79 8.67 7.51
C CYS A 74 -2.64 8.61 6.24
N GLN A 75 -3.08 9.77 5.76
CA GLN A 75 -3.80 9.94 4.49
C GLN A 75 -3.22 11.17 3.80
N ARG A 76 -2.93 11.04 2.52
CA ARG A 76 -2.39 12.17 1.77
C ARG A 76 -3.42 13.30 1.71
N TYR A 77 -3.01 14.46 2.19
CA TYR A 77 -3.85 15.66 2.24
C TYR A 77 -3.09 16.86 1.70
N GLN A 78 -3.52 17.36 0.54
CA GLN A 78 -2.89 18.49 -0.15
C GLN A 78 -3.76 19.77 -0.10
N GLY A 79 -4.67 19.84 0.87
CA GLY A 79 -5.60 20.94 0.98
C GLY A 79 -6.53 21.03 -0.23
N ILE A 80 -6.88 22.25 -0.63
CA ILE A 80 -7.85 22.50 -1.70
C ILE A 80 -7.24 22.45 -3.12
N SER A 81 -5.94 22.26 -3.24
CA SER A 81 -5.22 22.39 -4.54
C SER A 81 -5.74 21.42 -5.61
N ASN A 82 -6.20 20.24 -5.21
CA ASN A 82 -6.68 19.19 -6.10
C ASN A 82 -8.21 18.99 -6.04
N VAL A 83 -8.94 19.84 -5.31
CA VAL A 83 -10.41 19.74 -5.21
C VAL A 83 -11.03 20.09 -6.54
N VAL A 84 -11.91 19.21 -7.02
CA VAL A 84 -12.70 19.35 -8.25
C VAL A 84 -14.16 19.02 -7.98
N LEU A 85 -15.04 19.34 -8.93
CA LEU A 85 -16.47 19.09 -8.75
C LEU A 85 -16.79 17.63 -8.41
N SER A 86 -16.11 16.67 -9.05
CA SER A 86 -16.31 15.23 -8.78
C SER A 86 -15.90 14.83 -7.36
N SER A 87 -14.85 15.42 -6.77
CA SER A 87 -14.50 15.13 -5.35
C SER A 87 -15.50 15.74 -4.37
N VAL A 88 -16.05 16.91 -4.68
CA VAL A 88 -17.12 17.52 -3.91
C VAL A 88 -18.39 16.64 -3.96
N GLN A 89 -18.77 16.20 -5.16
CA GLN A 89 -19.91 15.28 -5.36
C GLN A 89 -19.69 13.95 -4.64
N ALA A 90 -18.48 13.38 -4.69
CA ALA A 90 -18.17 12.14 -3.99
C ALA A 90 -18.38 12.27 -2.47
N ALA A 91 -17.92 13.36 -1.85
CA ALA A 91 -18.14 13.62 -0.43
C ALA A 91 -19.64 13.82 -0.12
N GLN A 92 -20.37 14.56 -0.96
CA GLN A 92 -21.80 14.81 -0.77
C GLN A 92 -22.66 13.54 -0.94
N ASN A 93 -22.43 12.75 -2.01
CA ASN A 93 -23.19 11.53 -2.29
C ASN A 93 -22.95 10.43 -1.24
N THR A 94 -21.80 10.47 -0.58
CA THR A 94 -21.42 9.51 0.46
C THR A 94 -21.41 10.10 1.86
N ARG A 95 -22.00 11.29 2.04
CA ARG A 95 -22.00 11.99 3.32
C ARG A 95 -22.46 11.07 4.44
N GLY A 96 -21.69 10.98 5.52
CA GLY A 96 -21.98 10.13 6.68
C GLY A 96 -21.76 8.63 6.48
N LYS A 97 -21.62 8.12 5.25
CA LYS A 97 -21.49 6.68 5.00
C LYS A 97 -20.13 6.15 5.44
N VAL A 98 -20.16 5.17 6.34
CA VAL A 98 -18.96 4.43 6.84
C VAL A 98 -19.18 2.94 6.70
N LEU A 99 -18.06 2.20 6.65
CA LEU A 99 -18.06 0.75 6.73
C LEU A 99 -18.15 0.31 8.19
N ILE A 100 -19.05 -0.62 8.50
CA ILE A 100 -19.16 -1.25 9.80
C ILE A 100 -19.04 -2.77 9.70
N HIS A 101 -18.43 -3.38 10.72
CA HIS A 101 -18.45 -4.82 10.97
C HIS A 101 -19.04 -5.04 12.38
N GLY A 102 -20.20 -5.73 12.45
CA GLY A 102 -21.03 -5.66 13.65
C GLY A 102 -21.45 -4.21 13.92
N ASP A 103 -21.17 -3.73 15.12
CA ASP A 103 -21.49 -2.35 15.55
C ASP A 103 -20.28 -1.40 15.53
N THR A 104 -19.14 -1.85 15.00
CA THR A 104 -17.89 -1.09 15.02
C THR A 104 -17.55 -0.57 13.62
N ILE A 105 -17.14 0.70 13.53
CA ILE A 105 -16.59 1.28 12.30
C ILE A 105 -15.28 0.55 11.96
N CYS A 106 -15.14 0.15 10.71
CA CYS A 106 -13.97 -0.57 10.21
C CYS A 106 -12.75 0.34 10.08
N ASP A 107 -11.61 -0.13 10.56
CA ASP A 107 -10.29 0.44 10.21
C ASP A 107 -9.98 0.09 8.74
N ALA A 108 -10.60 0.84 7.83
CA ALA A 108 -10.63 0.57 6.41
C ALA A 108 -9.34 1.04 5.73
N ARG A 109 -8.31 0.19 5.76
CA ARG A 109 -6.98 0.43 5.15
C ARG A 109 -7.03 0.29 3.64
N TYR A 110 -6.14 0.99 2.93
CA TYR A 110 -6.02 0.92 1.48
C TYR A 110 -4.56 1.08 1.03
N SER A 111 -4.26 0.60 -0.16
CA SER A 111 -2.92 0.68 -0.76
C SER A 111 -3.01 0.96 -2.26
N LYS A 112 -1.92 1.41 -2.86
CA LYS A 112 -1.89 1.80 -4.27
C LYS A 112 -2.21 0.66 -5.21
N ASN A 113 -1.52 -0.49 -5.08
CA ASN A 113 -1.73 -1.67 -5.92
C ASN A 113 -1.45 -2.96 -5.13
N CYS A 114 -2.43 -3.85 -5.02
CA CYS A 114 -2.25 -5.12 -4.33
C CYS A 114 -1.41 -6.13 -5.14
N GLY A 115 -1.26 -5.92 -6.45
CA GLY A 115 -0.56 -6.82 -7.36
C GLY A 115 -1.38 -8.02 -7.81
N GLY A 116 -2.70 -8.02 -7.55
CA GLY A 116 -3.66 -9.05 -7.91
C GLY A 116 -4.23 -9.85 -6.74
N ILE A 117 -3.57 -9.84 -5.57
CA ILE A 117 -4.06 -10.43 -4.32
C ILE A 117 -3.73 -9.50 -3.17
N SER A 118 -4.73 -9.16 -2.34
CA SER A 118 -4.51 -8.34 -1.15
C SER A 118 -3.91 -9.14 0.00
N GLU A 119 -3.19 -8.47 0.91
CA GLU A 119 -2.63 -9.09 2.10
C GLU A 119 -3.58 -8.92 3.30
N LYS A 120 -3.46 -9.81 4.28
CA LYS A 120 -4.18 -9.71 5.56
C LYS A 120 -3.66 -8.54 6.38
N GLY A 121 -4.56 -7.78 6.98
CA GLY A 121 -4.19 -6.62 7.78
C GLY A 121 -3.27 -6.94 8.95
N ASN A 122 -3.46 -8.06 9.63
CA ASN A 122 -2.62 -8.49 10.75
C ASN A 122 -1.22 -8.99 10.35
N ASN A 123 -0.94 -9.17 9.04
CA ASN A 123 0.40 -9.44 8.54
C ASN A 123 1.19 -8.15 8.27
N VAL A 124 0.49 -7.02 8.18
CA VAL A 124 1.08 -5.70 7.91
C VAL A 124 1.25 -4.88 9.18
N TRP A 125 0.24 -4.93 10.06
CA TRP A 125 0.21 -4.17 11.31
C TRP A 125 0.07 -5.10 12.52
N ASP A 126 0.56 -4.65 13.66
CA ASP A 126 0.34 -5.32 14.96
C ASP A 126 -1.10 -5.08 15.44
N ILE A 127 -2.03 -5.72 14.76
CA ILE A 127 -3.46 -5.73 15.06
C ILE A 127 -3.99 -7.16 15.08
N ASN A 128 -5.03 -7.40 15.86
CA ASN A 128 -5.76 -8.66 15.78
C ASN A 128 -6.39 -8.85 14.39
N PHE A 129 -6.53 -10.11 13.97
CA PHE A 129 -7.21 -10.44 12.72
C PHE A 129 -8.57 -9.76 12.62
N GLN A 130 -8.79 -9.08 11.50
CA GLN A 130 -10.04 -8.42 11.17
C GLN A 130 -10.67 -9.11 9.94
N PRO A 131 -11.89 -9.66 10.06
CA PRO A 131 -12.50 -10.40 8.95
C PRO A 131 -12.75 -9.57 7.68
N TYR A 132 -12.76 -8.24 7.80
CA TYR A 132 -12.92 -7.30 6.69
C TYR A 132 -11.57 -6.83 6.10
N LEU A 133 -10.44 -7.20 6.71
CA LEU A 133 -9.08 -7.01 6.19
C LEU A 133 -8.41 -8.35 5.87
N ASP A 134 -9.19 -9.34 5.47
CA ASP A 134 -8.67 -10.62 4.99
C ASP A 134 -8.11 -10.49 3.58
N SER A 135 -7.32 -11.49 3.17
CA SER A 135 -6.80 -11.57 1.81
C SER A 135 -7.92 -11.86 0.82
N ILE A 136 -7.93 -11.13 -0.29
CA ILE A 136 -8.87 -11.36 -1.40
C ILE A 136 -8.13 -11.40 -2.74
N ILE A 137 -8.67 -12.13 -3.70
CA ILE A 137 -8.24 -12.07 -5.09
C ILE A 137 -8.91 -10.85 -5.73
N ASP A 138 -8.11 -10.00 -6.35
CA ASP A 138 -8.54 -8.75 -7.00
C ASP A 138 -9.00 -9.03 -8.44
N SER A 139 -10.01 -9.89 -8.59
CA SER A 139 -10.58 -10.27 -9.88
C SER A 139 -12.05 -10.70 -9.75
N GLU A 140 -12.71 -10.94 -10.88
CA GLU A 140 -14.04 -11.56 -10.92
C GLU A 140 -14.02 -13.02 -10.50
N ASN A 141 -12.91 -13.72 -10.81
CA ASN A 141 -12.69 -15.09 -10.35
C ASN A 141 -12.24 -15.09 -8.89
N THR A 142 -12.96 -15.80 -8.04
CA THR A 142 -12.72 -15.87 -6.60
C THR A 142 -12.12 -17.21 -6.15
N ASP A 143 -11.58 -18.01 -7.09
CA ASP A 143 -10.90 -19.26 -6.74
C ASP A 143 -9.75 -18.96 -5.79
N THR A 144 -9.74 -19.63 -4.63
CA THR A 144 -8.72 -19.39 -3.60
C THR A 144 -7.36 -19.86 -4.05
N ILE A 145 -6.40 -18.95 -4.04
CA ILE A 145 -4.98 -19.24 -4.31
C ILE A 145 -4.19 -18.92 -3.03
N ASP A 146 -3.41 -19.88 -2.56
CA ASP A 146 -2.48 -19.67 -1.45
C ASP A 146 -1.06 -19.43 -1.99
N LEU A 147 -0.61 -18.18 -1.90
CA LEU A 147 0.72 -17.75 -2.34
C LEU A 147 1.75 -17.72 -1.19
N SER A 148 1.43 -18.30 -0.04
CA SER A 148 2.37 -18.40 1.08
C SER A 148 3.57 -19.32 0.78
N LYS A 149 3.45 -20.20 -0.23
CA LYS A 149 4.53 -21.09 -0.68
C LYS A 149 5.31 -20.45 -1.82
N GLU A 150 6.64 -20.53 -1.74
CA GLU A 150 7.55 -19.91 -2.72
C GLU A 150 7.26 -20.37 -4.16
N GLU A 151 7.01 -21.67 -4.37
CA GLU A 151 6.75 -22.24 -5.70
C GLU A 151 5.45 -21.70 -6.29
N HIS A 152 4.38 -21.63 -5.48
CA HIS A 152 3.08 -21.11 -5.91
C HIS A 152 3.18 -19.62 -6.24
N PHE A 153 3.87 -18.85 -5.39
CA PHE A 153 4.07 -17.43 -5.64
C PHE A 153 4.88 -17.18 -6.91
N LYS A 154 5.96 -17.93 -7.13
CA LYS A 154 6.80 -17.83 -8.32
C LYS A 154 6.02 -18.15 -9.59
N GLU A 155 5.27 -19.24 -9.60
CA GLU A 155 4.41 -19.62 -10.71
C GLU A 155 3.36 -18.54 -11.01
N TRP A 156 2.68 -18.07 -9.97
CA TRP A 156 1.66 -17.04 -10.09
C TRP A 156 2.24 -15.71 -10.60
N LEU A 157 3.42 -15.29 -10.11
CA LEU A 157 4.06 -14.04 -10.49
C LEU A 157 4.46 -14.02 -11.97
N LEU A 158 4.97 -15.15 -12.48
CA LEU A 158 5.45 -15.28 -13.85
C LEU A 158 4.35 -15.55 -14.87
N ASN A 159 3.19 -16.02 -14.42
CA ASN A 159 2.04 -16.22 -15.29
C ASN A 159 1.17 -14.97 -15.35
N LYS A 160 0.52 -14.76 -16.50
CA LYS A 160 -0.42 -13.66 -16.68
C LYS A 160 -1.68 -13.90 -15.85
N GLN A 161 -2.02 -12.96 -14.99
CA GLN A 161 -3.21 -13.02 -14.15
C GLN A 161 -4.23 -11.97 -14.60
N ASN A 162 -5.50 -12.36 -14.71
CA ASN A 162 -6.59 -11.41 -14.93
C ASN A 162 -6.99 -10.78 -13.60
N SER A 163 -6.63 -9.52 -13.40
CA SER A 163 -6.84 -8.81 -12.15
C SER A 163 -7.32 -7.39 -12.42
N PHE A 164 -8.26 -6.88 -11.61
CA PHE A 164 -8.77 -5.51 -11.73
C PHE A 164 -7.66 -4.45 -11.68
N CYS A 165 -6.58 -4.69 -10.94
CA CYS A 165 -5.42 -3.80 -10.91
C CYS A 165 -4.38 -4.09 -12.00
N GLY A 166 -4.67 -5.02 -12.92
CA GLY A 166 -3.77 -5.44 -13.99
C GLY A 166 -4.03 -4.72 -15.32
N PRO A 167 -3.15 -4.96 -16.30
CA PRO A 167 -3.17 -4.27 -17.59
C PRO A 167 -4.39 -4.61 -18.47
N GLU A 168 -5.12 -5.67 -18.16
CA GLU A 168 -6.36 -6.02 -18.84
C GLU A 168 -7.49 -5.01 -18.61
N TYR A 169 -7.53 -4.40 -17.42
CA TYR A 169 -8.52 -3.38 -17.06
C TYR A 169 -7.99 -1.97 -17.23
N ILE A 170 -6.68 -1.77 -17.01
CA ILE A 170 -6.06 -0.45 -17.04
C ILE A 170 -4.76 -0.52 -17.82
N ASN A 171 -4.75 0.08 -19.00
CA ASN A 171 -3.50 0.23 -19.74
C ASN A 171 -2.56 1.17 -18.97
N GLU A 172 -1.37 0.70 -18.64
CA GLU A 172 -0.37 1.43 -17.85
C GLU A 172 0.03 2.75 -18.49
N ALA A 173 -0.01 2.87 -19.83
CA ALA A 173 0.26 4.12 -20.53
C ALA A 173 -0.74 5.24 -20.16
N TYR A 174 -1.96 4.88 -19.77
CA TYR A 174 -3.00 5.82 -19.37
C TYR A 174 -3.16 5.98 -17.87
N LEU A 175 -2.51 5.12 -17.08
CA LEU A 175 -2.66 5.12 -15.62
C LEU A 175 -2.29 6.48 -15.01
N GLY A 176 -1.24 7.14 -15.51
CA GLY A 176 -0.80 8.44 -15.02
C GLY A 176 -1.85 9.55 -15.04
N GLN A 177 -2.83 9.49 -15.96
CA GLN A 177 -3.92 10.47 -15.97
C GLN A 177 -4.89 10.34 -14.79
N TYR A 178 -5.03 9.14 -14.22
CA TYR A 178 -5.87 8.84 -13.07
C TYR A 178 -5.14 9.01 -11.74
N LEU A 179 -3.81 8.87 -11.73
CA LEU A 179 -3.00 9.09 -10.54
C LEU A 179 -2.68 10.58 -10.31
N GLY A 180 -2.77 11.39 -11.38
CA GLY A 180 -2.44 12.81 -11.33
C GLY A 180 -0.96 13.04 -11.01
N ASN A 181 -0.68 14.01 -10.12
CA ASN A 181 0.68 14.31 -9.64
C ASN A 181 0.98 13.61 -8.30
N VAL A 182 0.17 12.62 -7.93
CA VAL A 182 0.19 12.01 -6.59
C VAL A 182 1.36 11.06 -6.44
N ASP A 183 1.68 10.32 -7.50
CA ASP A 183 2.71 9.28 -7.45
C ASP A 183 3.72 9.42 -8.58
N GLU A 184 4.94 8.92 -8.33
CA GLU A 184 5.98 8.79 -9.35
C GLU A 184 5.50 7.84 -10.47
N LYS A 185 5.95 8.07 -11.69
CA LYS A 185 5.74 7.12 -12.80
C LYS A 185 6.42 5.80 -12.43
N GLY A 186 5.69 4.70 -12.49
CA GLY A 186 6.22 3.38 -12.14
C GLY A 186 5.38 2.24 -12.69
N GLU A 187 5.95 1.06 -12.68
CA GLU A 187 5.30 -0.20 -12.98
C GLU A 187 4.62 -0.71 -11.71
N TYR A 188 3.34 -0.39 -11.53
CA TYR A 188 2.64 -0.65 -10.27
C TYR A 188 2.19 -2.10 -10.11
N TYR A 189 1.86 -2.78 -11.23
CA TYR A 189 1.33 -4.14 -11.19
C TYR A 189 2.42 -5.19 -11.11
N ARG A 190 3.43 -5.08 -11.98
CA ARG A 190 4.64 -5.92 -12.00
C ARG A 190 5.85 -5.03 -12.14
N TRP A 191 6.91 -5.34 -11.42
CA TRP A 191 8.12 -4.53 -11.41
C TRP A 191 9.39 -5.39 -11.32
N GLU A 192 10.47 -4.85 -11.80
CA GLU A 192 11.79 -5.48 -11.73
C GLU A 192 12.85 -4.45 -11.32
N ILE A 193 13.71 -4.83 -10.40
CA ILE A 193 14.87 -4.04 -9.97
C ILE A 193 16.08 -4.96 -9.87
N SER A 194 17.22 -4.51 -10.39
CA SER A 194 18.48 -5.21 -10.26
C SER A 194 19.50 -4.38 -9.47
N TYR A 195 20.28 -5.05 -8.65
CA TYR A 195 21.37 -4.49 -7.88
C TYR A 195 22.64 -5.30 -8.10
N THR A 196 23.78 -4.62 -8.18
CA THR A 196 25.07 -5.28 -7.95
C THR A 196 25.19 -5.67 -6.47
N ASN A 197 26.05 -6.65 -6.17
CA ASN A 197 26.30 -7.02 -4.78
C ASN A 197 26.80 -5.84 -3.94
N SER A 198 27.70 -5.02 -4.49
CA SER A 198 28.26 -3.85 -3.83
C SER A 198 27.22 -2.76 -3.58
N GLU A 199 26.29 -2.50 -4.51
CA GLU A 199 25.18 -1.57 -4.30
C GLU A 199 24.27 -2.03 -3.17
N LEU A 200 23.93 -3.32 -3.14
CA LEU A 200 23.03 -3.88 -2.13
C LEU A 200 23.67 -3.90 -0.74
N VAL A 201 24.96 -4.24 -0.63
CA VAL A 201 25.75 -4.13 0.61
C VAL A 201 25.69 -2.72 1.16
N LYS A 202 25.91 -1.70 0.30
CA LYS A 202 25.87 -0.30 0.69
C LYS A 202 24.47 0.11 1.19
N ILE A 203 23.41 -0.23 0.45
CA ILE A 203 22.03 0.10 0.82
C ILE A 203 21.67 -0.52 2.17
N ILE A 204 21.98 -1.82 2.37
CA ILE A 204 21.69 -2.51 3.63
C ILE A 204 22.44 -1.87 4.80
N TYR A 205 23.70 -1.52 4.61
CA TYR A 205 24.48 -0.82 5.65
C TYR A 205 23.85 0.52 6.02
N GLU A 206 23.54 1.37 5.04
CA GLU A 206 22.93 2.67 5.25
C GLU A 206 21.56 2.59 5.97
N LYS A 207 20.78 1.54 5.72
CA LYS A 207 19.43 1.37 6.25
C LYS A 207 19.36 0.60 7.57
N SER A 208 20.28 -0.32 7.84
CA SER A 208 20.23 -1.21 9.02
C SER A 208 21.46 -1.11 9.94
N GLY A 209 22.55 -0.48 9.49
CA GLY A 209 23.84 -0.50 10.18
C GLY A 209 24.57 -1.85 10.07
N LYS A 210 23.96 -2.89 9.46
CA LYS A 210 24.58 -4.20 9.33
C LYS A 210 25.62 -4.20 8.22
N GLN A 211 26.87 -4.54 8.59
CA GLN A 211 27.99 -4.57 7.66
C GLN A 211 28.14 -5.96 7.04
N PHE A 212 28.18 -6.00 5.71
CA PHE A 212 28.57 -7.13 4.90
C PHE A 212 29.76 -6.72 4.02
N SER A 213 30.68 -7.64 3.75
CA SER A 213 31.67 -7.50 2.66
C SER A 213 31.12 -8.08 1.35
N LYS A 214 30.27 -9.11 1.45
CA LYS A 214 29.58 -9.74 0.31
C LYS A 214 28.26 -10.37 0.79
N ILE A 215 27.18 -10.17 0.03
CA ILE A 215 25.94 -10.91 0.19
C ILE A 215 26.03 -12.20 -0.64
N ILE A 216 25.69 -13.32 -0.02
CA ILE A 216 25.68 -14.64 -0.66
C ILE A 216 24.26 -15.01 -1.08
N MET A 217 23.27 -14.77 -0.19
CA MET A 217 21.91 -15.19 -0.40
C MET A 217 20.93 -14.25 0.32
N ILE A 218 19.80 -14.01 -0.31
CA ILE A 218 18.63 -13.38 0.28
C ILE A 218 17.53 -14.43 0.25
N HIS A 219 17.03 -14.82 1.42
CA HIS A 219 16.13 -15.95 1.59
C HIS A 219 14.81 -15.52 2.24
N PRO A 220 13.67 -15.59 1.54
CA PRO A 220 12.35 -15.49 2.16
C PRO A 220 12.14 -16.65 3.13
N ILE A 221 11.76 -16.36 4.39
CA ILE A 221 11.47 -17.39 5.41
C ILE A 221 9.97 -17.64 5.47
N GLU A 222 9.20 -16.58 5.43
CA GLU A 222 7.75 -16.64 5.56
C GLU A 222 7.09 -15.66 4.58
N ARG A 223 6.01 -16.11 3.95
CA ARG A 223 5.14 -15.30 3.10
C ARG A 223 3.72 -15.30 3.64
N GLY A 224 3.04 -14.17 3.49
CA GLY A 224 1.59 -14.07 3.67
C GLY A 224 0.81 -14.65 2.48
N ALA A 225 -0.51 -14.64 2.61
CA ALA A 225 -1.42 -15.21 1.61
C ALA A 225 -1.31 -14.55 0.21
N SER A 226 -0.86 -13.29 0.15
CA SER A 226 -0.61 -12.54 -1.09
C SER A 226 0.77 -12.78 -1.72
N GLY A 227 1.58 -13.64 -1.13
CA GLY A 227 2.98 -13.82 -1.52
C GLY A 227 3.95 -12.76 -0.97
N ARG A 228 3.46 -11.78 -0.20
CA ARG A 228 4.33 -10.80 0.47
C ARG A 228 5.21 -11.47 1.50
N ILE A 229 6.50 -11.17 1.44
CA ILE A 229 7.48 -11.68 2.40
C ILE A 229 7.24 -10.96 3.73
N LEU A 230 6.99 -11.72 4.79
CA LEU A 230 6.79 -11.26 6.16
C LEU A 230 8.08 -11.36 6.96
N THR A 231 8.86 -12.42 6.71
CA THR A 231 10.15 -12.66 7.36
C THR A 231 11.19 -13.06 6.32
N MET A 232 12.37 -12.46 6.41
CA MET A 232 13.45 -12.67 5.45
C MET A 232 14.81 -12.76 6.15
N LYS A 233 15.73 -13.53 5.59
CA LYS A 233 17.12 -13.63 6.05
C LYS A 233 18.07 -13.26 4.92
N ILE A 234 19.01 -12.37 5.21
CA ILE A 234 20.14 -12.05 4.34
C ILE A 234 21.37 -12.75 4.92
N ILE A 235 22.08 -13.51 4.09
CA ILE A 235 23.28 -14.27 4.47
C ILE A 235 24.45 -13.76 3.64
N GLY A 236 25.60 -13.57 4.28
CA GLY A 236 26.78 -13.04 3.63
C GLY A 236 28.04 -13.21 4.45
N LYS A 237 29.11 -12.54 4.03
CA LYS A 237 30.40 -12.46 4.72
C LYS A 237 30.58 -11.09 5.36
N ASP A 238 31.26 -11.06 6.50
CA ASP A 238 31.76 -9.82 7.12
C ASP A 238 33.11 -9.36 6.52
N GLY A 239 33.67 -8.27 7.03
CA GLY A 239 34.96 -7.73 6.58
C GLY A 239 36.16 -8.67 6.82
N ASN A 240 36.04 -9.66 7.71
CA ASN A 240 37.03 -10.67 8.02
C ASN A 240 36.82 -11.97 7.26
N GLY A 241 35.77 -12.06 6.41
CA GLY A 241 35.43 -13.26 5.65
C GLY A 241 34.59 -14.29 6.42
N ASN A 242 34.15 -14.01 7.65
CA ASN A 242 33.30 -14.89 8.44
C ASN A 242 31.86 -14.86 7.98
N ASP A 243 31.13 -15.97 8.19
CA ASP A 243 29.70 -16.02 7.93
C ASP A 243 28.92 -15.07 8.87
N THR A 244 28.04 -14.29 8.29
CA THR A 244 27.18 -13.38 9.03
C THR A 244 25.80 -13.31 8.39
N SER A 245 24.79 -12.89 9.16
CA SER A 245 23.42 -12.77 8.64
C SER A 245 22.66 -11.62 9.28
N LEU A 246 21.56 -11.22 8.60
CA LEU A 246 20.58 -10.27 9.07
C LEU A 246 19.18 -10.88 8.91
N ASN A 247 18.43 -10.98 10.00
CA ASN A 247 17.01 -11.34 9.97
C ASN A 247 16.17 -10.05 9.94
N ILE A 248 15.11 -10.06 9.13
CA ILE A 248 14.20 -8.93 8.95
C ILE A 248 12.78 -9.47 9.13
N ASN A 249 12.04 -8.94 10.10
CA ASN A 249 10.74 -9.45 10.57
C ASN A 249 9.64 -8.40 10.38
N SER A 250 9.46 -7.87 9.21
CA SER A 250 8.23 -7.20 8.78
C SER A 250 8.30 -6.84 7.29
N GLU A 251 7.17 -6.79 6.61
CA GLU A 251 7.08 -6.36 5.23
C GLU A 251 7.61 -4.92 5.06
N TYR A 252 7.31 -4.06 6.03
CA TYR A 252 7.78 -2.66 6.04
C TYR A 252 9.30 -2.58 6.09
N GLU A 253 9.96 -3.29 7.02
CA GLU A 253 11.41 -3.30 7.16
C GLU A 253 12.11 -3.93 5.95
N ILE A 254 11.54 -4.97 5.35
CA ILE A 254 12.05 -5.56 4.12
C ILE A 254 12.11 -4.50 3.01
N ARG A 255 11.03 -3.75 2.82
CA ARG A 255 10.94 -2.68 1.82
C ARG A 255 11.89 -1.53 2.13
N ARG A 256 12.02 -1.15 3.40
CA ARG A 256 12.92 -0.08 3.85
C ARG A 256 14.39 -0.41 3.62
N ILE A 257 14.79 -1.67 3.91
CA ILE A 257 16.21 -2.09 3.92
C ILE A 257 16.71 -2.41 2.51
N LEU A 258 15.85 -2.93 1.61
CA LEU A 258 16.27 -3.37 0.28
C LEU A 258 16.25 -2.29 -0.81
N HIS A 259 15.97 -1.03 -0.49
CA HIS A 259 15.93 0.03 -1.49
C HIS A 259 16.44 1.37 -0.92
N LYS A 260 17.08 2.20 -1.77
CA LYS A 260 17.58 3.53 -1.40
C LYS A 260 16.49 4.44 -0.83
N LYS A 261 15.31 4.47 -1.46
CA LYS A 261 14.12 5.15 -0.96
C LYS A 261 13.30 4.13 -0.17
N PHE A 262 12.41 3.45 -0.83
CA PHE A 262 11.51 2.43 -0.28
C PHE A 262 11.12 1.46 -1.39
N LEU A 263 11.22 0.13 -1.17
CA LEU A 263 10.89 -0.87 -2.19
C LEU A 263 9.39 -0.88 -2.45
N TYR A 264 8.99 -1.14 -3.67
CA TYR A 264 7.60 -1.03 -4.12
C TYR A 264 6.64 -1.90 -3.32
N SER A 265 6.98 -3.17 -3.10
CA SER A 265 6.27 -4.10 -2.21
C SER A 265 7.24 -5.15 -1.66
N SER A 266 6.78 -5.99 -0.73
CA SER A 266 7.52 -7.18 -0.29
C SER A 266 7.11 -8.47 -1.04
N ALA A 267 6.22 -8.36 -2.05
CA ALA A 267 5.82 -9.48 -2.90
C ALA A 267 6.77 -9.61 -4.08
N PHE A 268 7.88 -10.31 -3.91
CA PHE A 268 8.89 -10.51 -4.96
C PHE A 268 9.60 -11.85 -4.86
N ILE A 269 10.16 -12.32 -5.97
CA ILE A 269 11.15 -13.40 -6.04
C ILE A 269 12.53 -12.80 -6.24
N ILE A 270 13.57 -13.57 -5.91
CA ILE A 270 14.96 -13.17 -6.03
C ILE A 270 15.65 -14.09 -7.02
N GLU A 271 16.23 -13.53 -8.08
CA GLU A 271 17.09 -14.22 -9.01
C GLU A 271 18.53 -13.76 -8.79
N THR A 272 19.43 -14.70 -8.60
CA THR A 272 20.86 -14.42 -8.50
C THR A 272 21.51 -14.81 -9.81
N ASN A 273 22.06 -13.85 -10.53
CA ASN A 273 22.79 -14.05 -11.77
C ASN A 273 24.28 -13.82 -11.52
N SER A 274 25.10 -14.81 -11.83
CA SER A 274 26.53 -14.65 -11.80
C SER A 274 27.02 -14.09 -13.13
N LYS A 275 27.83 -13.01 -13.05
CA LYS A 275 28.72 -12.49 -14.11
C LYS A 275 28.14 -11.54 -15.16
N HIS A 276 27.94 -10.29 -14.78
CA HIS A 276 28.38 -9.20 -15.63
C HIS A 276 29.63 -8.56 -14.95
N ASN A 277 30.77 -8.44 -15.62
CA ASN A 277 32.00 -7.82 -15.08
C ASN A 277 32.54 -8.42 -13.77
N ASN A 278 32.46 -9.75 -13.56
CA ASN A 278 32.91 -10.43 -12.34
C ASN A 278 32.15 -10.08 -11.04
N GLU A 279 31.03 -9.43 -11.10
CA GLU A 279 30.17 -9.10 -9.94
C GLU A 279 28.85 -9.87 -9.99
N ASP A 280 28.40 -10.36 -8.82
CA ASP A 280 27.09 -11.00 -8.69
C ASP A 280 25.98 -9.94 -8.70
N PHE A 281 24.86 -10.24 -9.38
CA PHE A 281 23.67 -9.41 -9.43
C PHE A 281 22.49 -10.09 -8.73
N PHE A 282 21.72 -9.30 -8.00
CA PHE A 282 20.43 -9.71 -7.46
C PHE A 282 19.32 -8.97 -8.22
N THR A 283 18.48 -9.73 -8.88
CA THR A 283 17.29 -9.21 -9.56
C THR A 283 16.06 -9.55 -8.73
N LEU A 284 15.34 -8.54 -8.31
CA LEU A 284 14.05 -8.65 -7.61
C LEU A 284 12.94 -8.44 -8.63
N LYS A 285 12.10 -9.46 -8.84
CA LYS A 285 10.90 -9.38 -9.68
C LYS A 285 9.68 -9.44 -8.77
N GLY A 286 8.82 -8.45 -8.83
CA GLY A 286 7.75 -8.35 -7.86
C GLY A 286 6.41 -7.89 -8.41
N ALA A 287 5.44 -7.84 -7.51
CA ALA A 287 4.06 -7.47 -7.79
C ALA A 287 3.51 -6.45 -6.79
N GLY A 288 2.76 -5.48 -7.30
CA GLY A 288 2.05 -4.51 -6.49
C GLY A 288 2.90 -3.38 -5.94
N TRP A 289 2.23 -2.40 -5.31
CA TRP A 289 2.81 -1.18 -4.75
C TRP A 289 2.14 -0.84 -3.42
N GLY A 290 2.92 -0.80 -2.37
CA GLY A 290 2.45 -0.62 -1.00
C GLY A 290 2.27 -1.95 -0.26
N HIS A 291 1.70 -1.85 0.94
CA HIS A 291 1.46 -2.98 1.84
C HIS A 291 0.42 -3.99 1.32
N GLY A 292 -0.45 -3.57 0.39
CA GLY A 292 -1.40 -4.42 -0.31
C GLY A 292 -2.62 -4.90 0.50
N ALA A 293 -2.82 -4.41 1.72
CA ALA A 293 -3.99 -4.78 2.52
C ALA A 293 -5.17 -3.82 2.30
N GLY A 294 -6.39 -4.33 2.39
CA GLY A 294 -7.62 -3.57 2.19
C GLY A 294 -7.87 -3.19 0.72
N LEU A 295 -8.44 -2.00 0.48
CA LEU A 295 -8.77 -1.55 -0.87
C LEU A 295 -7.51 -1.34 -1.72
N CYS A 296 -7.48 -1.96 -2.89
CA CYS A 296 -6.50 -1.69 -3.94
C CYS A 296 -6.98 -0.49 -4.77
N GLN A 297 -6.31 0.66 -4.68
CA GLN A 297 -6.74 1.88 -5.37
C GLN A 297 -6.78 1.71 -6.89
N ILE A 298 -5.74 1.09 -7.47
CA ILE A 298 -5.70 0.80 -8.91
C ILE A 298 -6.71 -0.28 -9.29
N GLY A 299 -6.94 -1.30 -8.45
CA GLY A 299 -7.98 -2.30 -8.68
C GLY A 299 -9.38 -1.70 -8.62
N ALA A 300 -9.65 -0.81 -7.66
CA ALA A 300 -10.90 -0.07 -7.61
C ALA A 300 -11.11 0.84 -8.84
N LEU A 301 -10.02 1.40 -9.41
CA LEU A 301 -10.06 2.10 -10.68
C LEU A 301 -10.47 1.14 -11.81
N GLY A 302 -9.85 -0.04 -11.91
CA GLY A 302 -10.20 -1.05 -12.92
C GLY A 302 -11.66 -1.49 -12.82
N MET A 303 -12.13 -1.75 -11.60
CA MET A 303 -13.56 -2.06 -11.35
C MET A 303 -14.47 -0.92 -11.81
N SER A 304 -14.13 0.32 -11.49
CA SER A 304 -14.92 1.50 -11.87
C SER A 304 -14.94 1.70 -13.39
N LEU A 305 -13.82 1.49 -14.07
CA LEU A 305 -13.75 1.54 -15.54
C LEU A 305 -14.53 0.39 -16.19
N ALA A 306 -14.65 -0.76 -15.52
CA ALA A 306 -15.52 -1.87 -15.90
C ALA A 306 -17.02 -1.65 -15.56
N GLY A 307 -17.39 -0.45 -15.07
CA GLY A 307 -18.77 -0.07 -14.79
C GLY A 307 -19.32 -0.53 -13.45
N LYS A 308 -18.46 -0.99 -12.53
CA LYS A 308 -18.87 -1.36 -11.17
C LYS A 308 -19.28 -0.14 -10.36
N THR A 309 -20.31 -0.31 -9.56
CA THR A 309 -20.84 0.72 -8.65
C THR A 309 -19.92 0.93 -7.44
N THR A 310 -20.12 2.02 -6.73
CA THR A 310 -19.42 2.33 -5.48
C THR A 310 -19.55 1.20 -4.45
N GLU A 311 -20.75 0.63 -4.29
CA GLU A 311 -20.99 -0.46 -3.34
C GLU A 311 -20.33 -1.76 -3.76
N GLU A 312 -20.37 -2.12 -5.06
CA GLU A 312 -19.67 -3.29 -5.57
C GLU A 312 -18.16 -3.19 -5.33
N ILE A 313 -17.56 -2.00 -5.54
CA ILE A 313 -16.14 -1.76 -5.28
C ILE A 313 -15.85 -1.93 -3.79
N VAL A 314 -16.57 -1.24 -2.92
CA VAL A 314 -16.34 -1.27 -1.47
C VAL A 314 -16.50 -2.69 -0.92
N PHE A 315 -17.56 -3.42 -1.29
CA PHE A 315 -17.82 -4.78 -0.79
C PHE A 315 -16.97 -5.85 -1.47
N HIS A 316 -16.29 -5.53 -2.57
CA HIS A 316 -15.26 -6.41 -3.12
C HIS A 316 -14.06 -6.50 -2.17
N TYR A 317 -13.58 -5.36 -1.66
CA TYR A 317 -12.39 -5.30 -0.79
C TYR A 317 -12.69 -5.53 0.70
N TYR A 318 -13.88 -5.16 1.17
CA TYR A 318 -14.24 -5.28 2.60
C TYR A 318 -15.40 -6.24 2.76
N LYS A 319 -15.06 -7.54 2.73
CA LYS A 319 -16.07 -8.59 2.95
C LYS A 319 -16.64 -8.52 4.36
N LYS A 320 -17.87 -9.01 4.56
CA LYS A 320 -18.55 -9.08 5.87
C LYS A 320 -18.78 -7.71 6.51
N THR A 321 -18.88 -6.65 5.71
CA THR A 321 -19.21 -5.29 6.18
C THR A 321 -20.56 -4.84 5.66
N LYS A 322 -21.04 -3.74 6.21
CA LYS A 322 -22.23 -2.99 5.77
C LYS A 322 -21.91 -1.50 5.75
N LEU A 323 -22.65 -0.75 4.95
CA LEU A 323 -22.66 0.72 5.04
C LEU A 323 -23.63 1.15 6.15
N LYS A 324 -23.22 2.16 6.91
CA LYS A 324 -24.04 2.84 7.91
C LYS A 324 -23.85 4.34 7.77
N ASP A 325 -24.94 5.11 7.89
CA ASP A 325 -24.86 6.56 8.03
C ASP A 325 -24.63 6.92 9.50
N ILE A 326 -23.65 7.78 9.79
CA ILE A 326 -23.31 8.23 11.15
C ILE A 326 -24.00 9.53 11.54
N TYR A 327 -24.75 10.15 10.62
CA TYR A 327 -25.47 11.40 10.85
C TYR A 327 -26.99 11.20 10.97
N GLU A 328 -27.46 9.97 10.82
CA GLU A 328 -28.86 9.56 11.05
C GLU A 328 -29.12 9.11 12.49
#